data_0d628146ac8204983bff2f47d70c76d7
#
_entry.id   0d628146ac8204983bff2f47d70c76d7
#
_cell.length_a   1.000
_cell.length_b   1.000
_cell.length_c   1.000
_cell.angle_alpha   90.00
_cell.angle_beta   90.00
_cell.angle_gamma   90.00
#
_symmetry.space_group_name_H-M   'P 1'
#
loop_
_entity.id
_entity.type
_entity.pdbx_description
1 polymer ?
#
loop_
_entity_poly.entity_id
_entity_poly.type
_entity_poly.pdbx_seq_one_letter_code
_entity_poly.pdbx_strand_id
1 'polypeptide(L)'
;MHILRAIVDARYLAIEGPPGVGKAVLAERLGQRLDASLVLDDVENPFLADRKARGTGAAFQAQLFHLLARHRQQDTLRQGDLFSQATVCDYLFDKDKIFAYLTLDDNELFIYQRLYELLARDLPTPDVVVYLQSPTDRLRKRLRDRARRSPDRRNHDDEHVGELNDAFNHFFFHFAGAPLLVVETSSLDLDWRDEDVEDLLRQVEHMQQGTQYYVPRQR
;
A
#
# COMPACT_ATOMS: atom_id res chain seq x y z
N MET A 1 8.76 16.40 -29.95
CA MET A 1 9.49 16.73 -28.73
C MET A 1 9.43 15.50 -27.83
N HIS A 2 10.28 14.48 -28.14
CA HIS A 2 10.45 13.24 -27.37
C HIS A 2 11.62 13.48 -26.41
N ILE A 3 11.33 13.90 -25.20
CA ILE A 3 12.36 14.03 -24.18
C ILE A 3 11.97 13.12 -23.02
N LEU A 4 12.83 12.12 -22.82
CA LEU A 4 13.00 11.29 -21.62
C LEU A 4 11.77 10.46 -21.22
N ARG A 5 11.51 9.36 -21.93
CA ARG A 5 11.15 8.13 -21.27
C ARG A 5 12.37 7.70 -20.45
N ALA A 6 12.44 8.13 -19.21
CA ALA A 6 13.31 7.48 -18.25
C ALA A 6 12.81 6.03 -18.19
N ILE A 7 13.64 5.11 -18.64
CA ILE A 7 13.37 3.68 -18.58
C ILE A 7 13.58 3.31 -17.13
N VAL A 8 12.53 3.41 -16.31
CA VAL A 8 12.49 2.70 -15.04
C VAL A 8 12.46 1.22 -15.45
N ASP A 9 13.53 0.49 -15.17
CA ASP A 9 13.59 -0.95 -15.44
C ASP A 9 12.59 -1.73 -14.56
N ALA A 10 12.07 -1.11 -13.51
CA ALA A 10 11.05 -1.67 -12.64
C ALA A 10 9.71 -1.73 -13.37
N ARG A 11 9.22 -2.95 -13.58
CA ARG A 11 7.94 -3.22 -14.23
C ARG A 11 6.77 -3.34 -13.27
N TYR A 12 7.04 -3.65 -12.00
CA TYR A 12 6.03 -3.74 -10.96
C TYR A 12 6.46 -2.94 -9.73
N LEU A 13 5.76 -1.83 -9.49
CA LEU A 13 5.92 -0.98 -8.33
C LEU A 13 4.75 -1.17 -7.36
N ALA A 14 5.03 -1.47 -6.10
CA ALA A 14 4.03 -1.50 -5.05
C ALA A 14 4.23 -0.31 -4.10
N ILE A 15 3.17 0.44 -3.84
CA ILE A 15 3.18 1.58 -2.92
C ILE A 15 2.45 1.17 -1.65
N GLU A 16 3.09 1.29 -0.51
CA GLU A 16 2.46 0.92 0.75
C GLU A 16 2.67 1.97 1.84
N GLY A 17 1.87 1.90 2.89
CA GLY A 17 1.94 2.79 4.05
C GLY A 17 0.60 2.87 4.80
N PRO A 18 0.57 3.51 5.97
CA PRO A 18 -0.63 3.60 6.79
C PRO A 18 -1.75 4.41 6.12
N PRO A 19 -3.01 4.27 6.58
CA PRO A 19 -4.12 5.11 6.12
C PRO A 19 -3.82 6.60 6.25
N GLY A 20 -4.23 7.39 5.25
CA GLY A 20 -4.02 8.84 5.24
C GLY A 20 -2.64 9.30 4.75
N VAL A 21 -1.74 8.40 4.38
CA VAL A 21 -0.40 8.75 3.90
C VAL A 21 -0.34 9.22 2.45
N GLY A 22 -1.39 8.94 1.63
CA GLY A 22 -1.49 9.43 0.24
C GLY A 22 -1.16 8.41 -0.85
N LYS A 23 -1.21 7.11 -0.56
CA LYS A 23 -0.88 6.02 -1.51
C LYS A 23 -1.58 6.12 -2.87
N ALA A 24 -2.92 6.19 -2.85
CA ALA A 24 -3.71 6.16 -4.09
C ALA A 24 -3.38 7.33 -5.02
N VAL A 25 -3.21 8.53 -4.45
CA VAL A 25 -2.84 9.72 -5.25
C VAL A 25 -1.47 9.54 -5.89
N LEU A 26 -0.49 9.02 -5.13
CA LEU A 26 0.83 8.72 -5.68
C LEU A 26 0.76 7.65 -6.77
N ALA A 27 -0.02 6.57 -6.55
CA ALA A 27 -0.19 5.51 -7.54
C ALA A 27 -0.78 6.05 -8.85
N GLU A 28 -1.81 6.88 -8.77
CA GLU A 28 -2.41 7.53 -9.95
C GLU A 28 -1.40 8.41 -10.69
N ARG A 29 -0.61 9.22 -9.96
CA ARG A 29 0.42 10.08 -10.56
C ARG A 29 1.53 9.27 -11.24
N LEU A 30 2.03 8.23 -10.57
CA LEU A 30 3.05 7.34 -11.14
C LEU A 30 2.49 6.57 -12.34
N GLY A 31 1.24 6.08 -12.24
CA GLY A 31 0.57 5.40 -13.35
C GLY A 31 0.49 6.27 -14.60
N GLN A 32 0.07 7.52 -14.45
CA GLN A 32 0.03 8.49 -15.57
C GLN A 32 1.42 8.80 -16.11
N ARG A 33 2.41 8.94 -15.24
CA ARG A 33 3.78 9.32 -15.63
C ARG A 33 4.50 8.21 -16.37
N LEU A 34 4.26 6.95 -15.97
CA LEU A 34 4.89 5.75 -16.52
C LEU A 34 4.08 5.09 -17.65
N ASP A 35 2.86 5.57 -17.92
CA ASP A 35 1.90 4.88 -18.80
C ASP A 35 1.66 3.45 -18.34
N ALA A 36 1.48 3.28 -17.01
CA ALA A 36 1.40 2.01 -16.33
C ALA A 36 -0.04 1.60 -16.03
N SER A 37 -0.30 0.28 -16.00
CA SER A 37 -1.54 -0.27 -15.45
C SER A 37 -1.63 0.01 -13.95
N LEU A 38 -2.81 0.45 -13.47
CA LEU A 38 -3.08 0.71 -12.06
C LEU A 38 -3.83 -0.45 -11.42
N VAL A 39 -3.38 -0.86 -10.24
CA VAL A 39 -4.10 -1.80 -9.39
C VAL A 39 -4.34 -1.13 -8.04
N LEU A 40 -5.60 -0.78 -7.78
CA LEU A 40 -5.99 -0.06 -6.57
C LEU A 40 -6.67 -0.98 -5.57
N ASP A 41 -6.44 -0.71 -4.27
CA ASP A 41 -7.08 -1.42 -3.15
C ASP A 41 -8.48 -0.84 -2.90
N ASP A 42 -9.38 -1.02 -3.86
CA ASP A 42 -10.76 -0.53 -3.86
C ASP A 42 -11.80 -1.60 -3.51
N VAL A 43 -11.35 -2.72 -2.95
CA VAL A 43 -12.19 -3.86 -2.64
C VAL A 43 -13.22 -3.50 -1.55
N GLU A 44 -14.50 -3.44 -1.94
CA GLU A 44 -15.60 -3.32 -0.98
C GLU A 44 -15.79 -4.64 -0.22
N ASN A 45 -15.56 -4.60 1.08
CA ASN A 45 -15.70 -5.76 1.94
C ASN A 45 -17.05 -5.73 2.66
N PRO A 46 -17.98 -6.66 2.32
CA PRO A 46 -19.31 -6.70 2.93
C PRO A 46 -19.27 -6.99 4.45
N PHE A 47 -18.22 -7.68 4.93
CA PHE A 47 -18.07 -8.04 6.33
C PHE A 47 -17.57 -6.88 7.22
N LEU A 48 -17.12 -5.77 6.64
CA LEU A 48 -16.71 -4.59 7.42
C LEU A 48 -17.90 -3.87 8.05
N ALA A 49 -19.07 -3.91 7.44
CA ALA A 49 -20.29 -3.33 8.00
C ALA A 49 -20.71 -4.06 9.29
N ASP A 50 -20.51 -5.38 9.35
CA ASP A 50 -20.84 -6.24 10.48
C ASP A 50 -19.83 -6.18 11.64
N ARG A 51 -18.66 -5.54 11.47
CA ARG A 51 -17.71 -5.31 12.58
C ARG A 51 -18.33 -4.58 13.76
N LYS A 52 -19.43 -3.85 13.57
CA LYS A 52 -20.22 -3.24 14.64
C LYS A 52 -21.11 -4.26 15.38
N ALA A 53 -21.58 -5.29 14.71
CA ALA A 53 -22.19 -6.45 15.33
C ALA A 53 -21.05 -7.35 15.81
N ARG A 54 -20.57 -7.13 17.04
CA ARG A 54 -19.47 -7.85 17.73
C ARG A 54 -19.74 -9.36 17.83
N GLY A 55 -19.83 -10.05 16.69
CA GLY A 55 -19.88 -11.51 16.62
C GLY A 55 -18.46 -12.08 16.57
N THR A 56 -18.20 -13.13 17.34
CA THR A 56 -17.01 -13.97 17.23
C THR A 56 -16.82 -14.37 15.76
N GLY A 57 -15.63 -14.12 15.17
CA GLY A 57 -15.30 -14.50 13.80
C GLY A 57 -15.56 -13.43 12.72
N ALA A 58 -16.19 -12.28 13.02
CA ALA A 58 -16.42 -11.25 12.02
C ALA A 58 -15.12 -10.63 11.49
N ALA A 59 -14.11 -10.46 12.35
CA ALA A 59 -12.78 -10.01 11.96
C ALA A 59 -12.10 -11.00 11.02
N PHE A 60 -12.20 -12.29 11.33
CA PHE A 60 -11.63 -13.37 10.53
C PHE A 60 -12.28 -13.44 9.15
N GLN A 61 -13.62 -13.37 9.07
CA GLN A 61 -14.34 -13.35 7.79
C GLN A 61 -13.92 -12.14 6.93
N ALA A 62 -13.83 -10.95 7.53
CA ALA A 62 -13.37 -9.75 6.84
C ALA A 62 -11.95 -9.89 6.32
N GLN A 63 -11.06 -10.48 7.12
CA GLN A 63 -9.66 -10.66 6.77
C GLN A 63 -9.47 -11.69 5.66
N LEU A 64 -10.20 -12.81 5.71
CA LEU A 64 -10.20 -13.81 4.63
C LEU A 64 -10.75 -13.25 3.33
N PHE A 65 -11.81 -12.44 3.40
CA PHE A 65 -12.36 -11.81 2.21
C PHE A 65 -11.32 -10.90 1.53
N HIS A 66 -10.63 -10.04 2.30
CA HIS A 66 -9.57 -9.19 1.76
C HIS A 66 -8.43 -10.00 1.16
N LEU A 67 -7.96 -11.03 1.86
CA LEU A 67 -6.90 -11.90 1.39
C LEU A 67 -7.23 -12.52 0.03
N LEU A 68 -8.44 -13.10 -0.10
CA LEU A 68 -8.87 -13.74 -1.35
C LEU A 68 -9.13 -12.74 -2.48
N ALA A 69 -9.70 -11.57 -2.17
CA ALA A 69 -9.94 -10.53 -3.15
C ALA A 69 -8.63 -9.97 -3.71
N ARG A 70 -7.68 -9.64 -2.85
CA ARG A 70 -6.34 -9.17 -3.25
C ARG A 70 -5.55 -10.24 -4.00
N HIS A 71 -5.66 -11.51 -3.58
CA HIS A 71 -5.05 -12.61 -4.33
C HIS A 71 -5.56 -12.65 -5.79
N ARG A 72 -6.88 -12.54 -5.99
CA ARG A 72 -7.46 -12.51 -7.35
C ARG A 72 -6.96 -11.32 -8.17
N GLN A 73 -6.87 -10.13 -7.57
CA GLN A 73 -6.31 -8.96 -8.25
C GLN A 73 -4.85 -9.19 -8.65
N GLN A 74 -4.02 -9.73 -7.74
CA GLN A 74 -2.60 -10.00 -8.00
C GLN A 74 -2.39 -11.12 -9.01
N ASP A 75 -3.25 -12.14 -9.03
CA ASP A 75 -3.17 -13.23 -10.01
C ASP A 75 -3.42 -12.73 -11.44
N THR A 76 -4.24 -11.68 -11.62
CA THR A 76 -4.43 -11.06 -12.94
C THR A 76 -3.15 -10.40 -13.46
N LEU A 77 -2.25 -9.93 -12.59
CA LEU A 77 -0.97 -9.36 -13.01
C LEU A 77 -0.04 -10.39 -13.67
N ARG A 78 -0.16 -11.66 -13.27
CA ARG A 78 0.61 -12.77 -13.88
C ARG A 78 0.23 -13.00 -15.35
N GLN A 79 -1.02 -12.73 -15.70
CA GLN A 79 -1.53 -12.96 -17.06
C GLN A 79 -1.04 -11.86 -18.02
N GLY A 80 -0.46 -10.80 -17.48
CA GLY A 80 0.19 -9.71 -18.20
C GLY A 80 -0.79 -8.89 -19.04
N ASP A 81 -0.86 -7.62 -18.81
CA ASP A 81 -1.39 -6.71 -19.81
C ASP A 81 -0.35 -6.64 -20.95
N LEU A 82 -0.64 -7.28 -22.08
CA LEU A 82 0.23 -7.32 -23.26
C LEU A 82 0.58 -5.91 -23.79
N PHE A 83 -0.11 -4.89 -23.31
CA PHE A 83 0.00 -3.51 -23.78
C PHE A 83 0.66 -2.56 -22.78
N SER A 84 0.65 -2.85 -21.47
CA SER A 84 1.32 -2.01 -20.47
C SER A 84 2.77 -2.46 -20.24
N GLN A 85 3.67 -1.48 -20.22
CA GLN A 85 5.10 -1.73 -19.95
C GLN A 85 5.40 -1.84 -18.46
N ALA A 86 4.53 -1.30 -17.60
CA ALA A 86 4.69 -1.31 -16.14
C ALA A 86 3.34 -1.43 -15.43
N THR A 87 3.38 -1.82 -14.17
CA THR A 87 2.24 -1.88 -13.25
C THR A 87 2.56 -1.10 -11.98
N VAL A 88 1.62 -0.28 -11.53
CA VAL A 88 1.68 0.41 -10.23
C VAL A 88 0.51 -0.06 -9.38
N CYS A 89 0.82 -0.60 -8.19
CA CYS A 89 -0.15 -1.06 -7.22
C CYS A 89 -0.12 -0.16 -5.98
N ASP A 90 -1.29 0.28 -5.47
CA ASP A 90 -1.36 1.13 -4.27
C ASP A 90 -1.40 0.34 -2.97
N TYR A 91 -1.06 -0.94 -3.04
CA TYR A 91 -0.87 -1.82 -1.89
C TYR A 91 0.18 -2.89 -2.16
N LEU A 92 0.76 -3.42 -1.08
CA LEU A 92 1.56 -4.64 -1.07
C LEU A 92 0.69 -5.80 -0.55
N PHE A 93 0.75 -6.98 -1.19
CA PHE A 93 -0.04 -8.14 -0.74
C PHE A 93 0.23 -8.50 0.72
N ASP A 94 1.49 -8.37 1.14
CA ASP A 94 1.94 -8.62 2.51
C ASP A 94 1.29 -7.72 3.58
N LYS A 95 0.73 -6.57 3.20
CA LYS A 95 0.04 -5.67 4.15
C LYS A 95 -1.09 -6.37 4.89
N ASP A 96 -1.69 -7.38 4.28
CA ASP A 96 -2.79 -8.15 4.87
C ASP A 96 -2.38 -8.80 6.19
N LYS A 97 -1.10 -9.21 6.31
CA LYS A 97 -0.51 -9.73 7.56
C LYS A 97 -0.59 -8.72 8.70
N ILE A 98 -0.35 -7.43 8.42
CA ILE A 98 -0.37 -6.37 9.44
C ILE A 98 -1.74 -6.32 10.11
N PHE A 99 -2.80 -6.32 9.29
CA PHE A 99 -4.17 -6.30 9.80
C PHE A 99 -4.55 -7.61 10.49
N ALA A 100 -4.13 -8.76 9.96
CA ALA A 100 -4.37 -10.06 10.59
C ALA A 100 -3.76 -10.13 11.99
N TYR A 101 -2.51 -9.71 12.16
CA TYR A 101 -1.84 -9.67 13.46
C TYR A 101 -2.52 -8.73 14.48
N LEU A 102 -3.12 -7.65 14.03
CA LEU A 102 -3.80 -6.69 14.89
C LEU A 102 -5.22 -7.11 15.29
N THR A 103 -5.87 -7.99 14.51
CA THR A 103 -7.31 -8.19 14.64
C THR A 103 -7.75 -9.62 14.93
N LEU A 104 -6.91 -10.61 14.66
CA LEU A 104 -7.24 -12.03 14.79
C LEU A 104 -6.74 -12.60 16.12
N ASP A 105 -7.48 -13.55 16.69
CA ASP A 105 -6.98 -14.35 17.78
C ASP A 105 -5.94 -15.39 17.30
N ASP A 106 -5.29 -16.10 18.24
CA ASP A 106 -4.22 -17.03 17.92
C ASP A 106 -4.64 -18.17 16.99
N ASN A 107 -5.87 -18.70 17.14
CA ASN A 107 -6.39 -19.78 16.31
C ASN A 107 -6.75 -19.30 14.91
N GLU A 108 -7.42 -18.16 14.82
CA GLU A 108 -7.77 -17.49 13.56
C GLU A 108 -6.51 -17.11 12.80
N LEU A 109 -5.51 -16.54 13.50
CA LEU A 109 -4.23 -16.15 12.94
C LEU A 109 -3.45 -17.35 12.39
N PHE A 110 -3.45 -18.48 13.10
CA PHE A 110 -2.81 -19.71 12.63
C PHE A 110 -3.42 -20.18 11.30
N ILE A 111 -4.77 -20.21 11.20
CA ILE A 111 -5.46 -20.62 9.96
C ILE A 111 -5.16 -19.60 8.85
N TYR A 112 -5.24 -18.32 9.15
CA TYR A 112 -4.93 -17.24 8.22
C TYR A 112 -3.51 -17.37 7.64
N GLN A 113 -2.50 -17.61 8.48
CA GLN A 113 -1.10 -17.75 8.05
C GLN A 113 -0.93 -18.91 7.07
N ARG A 114 -1.58 -20.06 7.32
CA ARG A 114 -1.54 -21.20 6.41
C ARG A 114 -2.14 -20.90 5.04
N LEU A 115 -3.26 -20.20 5.02
CA LEU A 115 -3.89 -19.77 3.78
C LEU A 115 -3.04 -18.73 3.04
N TYR A 116 -2.49 -17.76 3.79
CA TYR A 116 -1.59 -16.77 3.24
C TYR A 116 -0.37 -17.41 2.55
N GLU A 117 0.32 -18.32 3.23
CA GLU A 117 1.49 -19.04 2.70
C GLU A 117 1.17 -19.80 1.41
N LEU A 118 -0.03 -20.39 1.33
CA LEU A 118 -0.49 -21.11 0.15
C LEU A 118 -0.74 -20.17 -1.03
N LEU A 119 -1.43 -19.06 -0.78
CA LEU A 119 -1.85 -18.10 -1.80
C LEU A 119 -0.69 -17.23 -2.30
N ALA A 120 0.25 -16.89 -1.43
CA ALA A 120 1.37 -16.01 -1.77
C ALA A 120 2.44 -16.66 -2.66
N ARG A 121 2.49 -18.00 -2.74
CA ARG A 121 3.56 -18.75 -3.43
C ARG A 121 3.77 -18.34 -4.88
N ASP A 122 2.66 -18.12 -5.56
CA ASP A 122 2.65 -17.94 -7.01
C ASP A 122 2.41 -16.47 -7.41
N LEU A 123 2.34 -15.57 -6.46
CA LEU A 123 2.12 -14.15 -6.75
C LEU A 123 3.41 -13.47 -7.23
N PRO A 124 3.29 -12.49 -8.14
CA PRO A 124 4.43 -11.71 -8.59
C PRO A 124 5.01 -10.89 -7.44
N THR A 125 6.35 -10.84 -7.35
CA THR A 125 7.06 -9.99 -6.40
C THR A 125 7.30 -8.61 -7.03
N PRO A 126 7.05 -7.51 -6.33
CA PRO A 126 7.40 -6.18 -6.82
C PRO A 126 8.90 -6.03 -7.08
N ASP A 127 9.25 -5.31 -8.14
CA ASP A 127 10.65 -4.93 -8.40
C ASP A 127 11.12 -3.90 -7.38
N VAL A 128 10.22 -3.00 -6.94
CA VAL A 128 10.47 -2.02 -5.87
C VAL A 128 9.19 -1.83 -5.06
N VAL A 129 9.35 -1.77 -3.74
CA VAL A 129 8.31 -1.34 -2.80
C VAL A 129 8.62 0.07 -2.33
N VAL A 130 7.67 0.98 -2.50
CA VAL A 130 7.72 2.36 -1.99
C VAL A 130 6.89 2.43 -0.72
N TYR A 131 7.55 2.47 0.44
CA TYR A 131 6.88 2.62 1.72
C TYR A 131 6.79 4.09 2.13
N LEU A 132 5.56 4.62 2.17
CA LEU A 132 5.29 5.99 2.60
C LEU A 132 5.16 6.04 4.12
N GLN A 133 6.06 6.76 4.75
CA GLN A 133 6.10 6.94 6.19
C GLN A 133 5.68 8.37 6.58
N SER A 134 4.94 8.50 7.68
CA SER A 134 4.55 9.82 8.22
C SER A 134 4.34 9.73 9.74
N PRO A 135 4.59 10.82 10.49
CA PRO A 135 4.27 10.88 11.91
C PRO A 135 2.77 10.68 12.16
N THR A 136 2.42 9.98 13.24
CA THR A 136 1.03 9.65 13.61
C THR A 136 0.12 10.89 13.68
N ASP A 137 0.62 12.00 14.22
CA ASP A 137 -0.18 13.23 14.33
C ASP A 137 -0.53 13.83 12.97
N ARG A 138 0.36 13.71 11.99
CA ARG A 138 0.09 14.10 10.61
C ARG A 138 -0.98 13.22 9.98
N LEU A 139 -0.89 11.89 10.17
CA LEU A 139 -1.89 10.95 9.69
C LEU A 139 -3.26 11.24 10.29
N ARG A 140 -3.37 11.43 11.61
CA ARG A 140 -4.60 11.81 12.30
C ARG A 140 -5.21 13.09 11.75
N LYS A 141 -4.39 14.11 11.50
CA LYS A 141 -4.86 15.37 10.91
C LYS A 141 -5.43 15.13 9.51
N ARG A 142 -4.69 14.42 8.65
CA ARG A 142 -5.10 14.12 7.27
C ARG A 142 -6.41 13.32 7.21
N LEU A 143 -6.57 12.32 8.07
CA LEU A 143 -7.79 11.50 8.16
C LEU A 143 -9.00 12.34 8.62
N ARG A 144 -8.83 13.20 9.63
CA ARG A 144 -9.89 14.12 10.07
C ARG A 144 -10.29 15.10 8.98
N ASP A 145 -9.34 15.68 8.26
CA ASP A 145 -9.62 16.61 7.17
C ASP A 145 -10.35 15.92 6.01
N ARG A 146 -9.98 14.65 5.71
CA ARG A 146 -10.68 13.82 4.73
C ARG A 146 -12.12 13.50 5.16
N ALA A 147 -12.33 13.12 6.42
CA ALA A 147 -13.65 12.82 6.96
C ALA A 147 -14.60 14.04 6.94
N ARG A 148 -14.06 15.26 7.11
CA ARG A 148 -14.83 16.51 6.98
C ARG A 148 -15.29 16.79 5.55
N ARG A 149 -14.46 16.44 4.55
CA ARG A 149 -14.76 16.65 3.11
C ARG A 149 -15.69 15.58 2.54
N SER A 150 -15.65 14.37 3.08
CA SER A 150 -16.43 13.21 2.61
C SER A 150 -16.97 12.42 3.80
N PRO A 151 -18.11 12.83 4.40
CA PRO A 151 -18.66 12.19 5.60
C PRO A 151 -19.01 10.72 5.42
N ASP A 152 -19.36 10.29 4.20
CA ASP A 152 -19.69 8.89 3.87
C ASP A 152 -18.48 7.98 3.89
N ARG A 153 -17.26 8.53 3.80
CA ARG A 153 -15.99 7.81 3.89
C ARG A 153 -15.38 7.89 5.28
N ARG A 154 -16.19 7.87 6.34
CA ARG A 154 -15.69 7.76 7.72
C ARG A 154 -15.02 6.41 7.91
N ASN A 155 -13.71 6.35 7.67
CA ASN A 155 -12.92 5.22 8.07
C ASN A 155 -12.77 5.23 9.60
N HIS A 156 -13.07 4.12 10.24
CA HIS A 156 -12.90 3.91 11.68
C HIS A 156 -11.41 3.85 12.10
N ASP A 157 -10.51 4.05 11.15
CA ASP A 157 -9.07 3.99 11.35
C ASP A 157 -8.51 5.18 12.16
N ASP A 158 -9.32 6.24 12.39
CA ASP A 158 -8.85 7.42 13.12
C ASP A 158 -8.54 7.14 14.60
N GLU A 159 -9.30 6.23 15.22
CA GLU A 159 -9.10 5.84 16.62
C GLU A 159 -7.84 4.99 16.82
N HIS A 160 -7.53 4.11 15.85
CA HIS A 160 -6.43 3.16 15.92
C HIS A 160 -5.24 3.53 15.03
N VAL A 161 -5.22 4.73 14.44
CA VAL A 161 -4.17 5.13 13.50
C VAL A 161 -2.76 5.06 14.10
N GLY A 162 -2.62 5.31 15.41
CA GLY A 162 -1.33 5.21 16.09
C GLY A 162 -0.81 3.78 16.11
N GLU A 163 -1.64 2.87 16.62
CA GLU A 163 -1.33 1.45 16.69
C GLU A 163 -1.04 0.85 15.30
N LEU A 164 -1.86 1.23 14.34
CA LEU A 164 -1.68 0.79 12.96
C LEU A 164 -0.39 1.34 12.34
N ASN A 165 -0.07 2.63 12.58
CA ASN A 165 1.18 3.22 12.10
C ASN A 165 2.41 2.55 12.71
N ASP A 166 2.37 2.21 14.00
CA ASP A 166 3.45 1.49 14.68
C ASP A 166 3.62 0.08 14.09
N ALA A 167 2.51 -0.62 13.81
CA ALA A 167 2.54 -1.94 13.16
C ALA A 167 3.11 -1.89 11.74
N PHE A 168 2.75 -0.87 10.94
CA PHE A 168 3.34 -0.64 9.62
C PHE A 168 4.85 -0.38 9.72
N ASN A 169 5.27 0.51 10.61
CA ASN A 169 6.69 0.82 10.82
C ASN A 169 7.48 -0.42 11.24
N HIS A 170 6.92 -1.22 12.17
CA HIS A 170 7.54 -2.47 12.62
C HIS A 170 7.68 -3.47 11.47
N PHE A 171 6.61 -3.67 10.69
CA PHE A 171 6.61 -4.59 9.55
C PHE A 171 7.67 -4.19 8.52
N PHE A 172 7.68 -2.92 8.10
CA PHE A 172 8.61 -2.46 7.06
C PHE A 172 10.06 -2.33 7.54
N PHE A 173 10.30 -2.18 8.84
CA PHE A 173 11.64 -2.26 9.41
C PHE A 173 12.29 -3.64 9.22
N HIS A 174 11.48 -4.70 9.22
CA HIS A 174 11.93 -6.08 9.02
C HIS A 174 11.69 -6.60 7.60
N PHE A 175 11.16 -5.77 6.72
CA PHE A 175 10.81 -6.20 5.37
C PHE A 175 12.05 -6.47 4.52
N ALA A 176 12.08 -7.66 3.89
CA ALA A 176 13.17 -8.08 3.01
C ALA A 176 12.67 -8.78 1.73
N GLY A 177 11.36 -8.66 1.43
CA GLY A 177 10.73 -9.36 0.30
C GLY A 177 11.06 -8.77 -1.07
N ALA A 178 11.47 -7.50 -1.13
CA ALA A 178 11.84 -6.78 -2.34
C ALA A 178 12.70 -5.56 -1.97
N PRO A 179 13.37 -4.90 -2.92
CA PRO A 179 13.99 -3.58 -2.72
C PRO A 179 12.99 -2.59 -2.13
N LEU A 180 13.36 -1.91 -1.03
CA LEU A 180 12.46 -1.06 -0.26
C LEU A 180 12.95 0.41 -0.26
N LEU A 181 12.15 1.31 -0.81
CA LEU A 181 12.35 2.75 -0.71
C LEU A 181 11.41 3.32 0.37
N VAL A 182 11.97 3.71 1.50
CA VAL A 182 11.22 4.37 2.58
C VAL A 182 11.20 5.87 2.32
N VAL A 183 10.00 6.44 2.17
CA VAL A 183 9.79 7.85 1.82
C VAL A 183 9.14 8.58 2.99
N GLU A 184 9.82 9.55 3.55
CA GLU A 184 9.27 10.43 4.59
C GLU A 184 8.32 11.48 3.97
N THR A 185 7.05 11.45 4.37
CA THR A 185 6.00 12.29 3.77
C THR A 185 5.48 13.41 4.66
N SER A 186 6.13 13.69 5.78
CA SER A 186 5.64 14.72 6.73
C SER A 186 5.64 16.13 6.12
N SER A 187 6.59 16.42 5.24
CA SER A 187 6.75 17.70 4.55
C SER A 187 6.03 17.79 3.22
N LEU A 188 5.51 16.68 2.70
CA LEU A 188 4.84 16.63 1.40
C LEU A 188 3.35 16.99 1.51
N ASP A 189 2.87 17.70 0.51
CA ASP A 189 1.46 17.79 0.21
C ASP A 189 0.97 16.48 -0.41
N LEU A 190 -0.25 16.05 -0.05
CA LEU A 190 -0.82 14.80 -0.54
C LEU A 190 -1.09 14.81 -2.05
N ASP A 191 -1.07 15.97 -2.68
CA ASP A 191 -1.35 16.13 -4.10
C ASP A 191 -0.15 15.72 -4.99
N TRP A 192 1.01 15.45 -4.40
CA TRP A 192 2.22 15.02 -5.10
C TRP A 192 2.48 15.83 -6.37
N ARG A 193 3.15 16.95 -6.26
CA ARG A 193 3.50 17.80 -7.42
C ARG A 193 4.38 17.01 -8.41
N ASP A 194 4.33 17.39 -9.66
CA ASP A 194 5.08 16.71 -10.72
C ASP A 194 6.59 16.59 -10.40
N GLU A 195 7.16 17.63 -9.79
CA GLU A 195 8.56 17.64 -9.37
C GLU A 195 8.87 16.61 -8.26
N ASP A 196 7.93 16.39 -7.33
CA ASP A 196 8.09 15.42 -6.24
C ASP A 196 7.99 13.99 -6.81
N VAL A 197 7.12 13.79 -7.80
CA VAL A 197 6.99 12.52 -8.54
C VAL A 197 8.25 12.21 -9.34
N GLU A 198 8.80 13.20 -10.06
CA GLU A 198 10.05 13.04 -10.83
C GLU A 198 11.24 12.75 -9.92
N ASP A 199 11.32 13.40 -8.76
CA ASP A 199 12.36 13.13 -7.75
C ASP A 199 12.25 11.70 -7.22
N LEU A 200 11.04 11.27 -6.90
CA LEU A 200 10.78 9.90 -6.43
C LEU A 200 11.16 8.86 -7.50
N LEU A 201 10.77 9.08 -8.75
CA LEU A 201 11.13 8.17 -9.86
C LEU A 201 12.64 8.03 -10.00
N ARG A 202 13.41 9.11 -9.88
CA ARG A 202 14.87 9.03 -9.88
C ARG A 202 15.41 8.17 -8.73
N GLN A 203 14.79 8.22 -7.54
CA GLN A 203 15.19 7.34 -6.44
C GLN A 203 14.87 5.87 -6.77
N VAL A 204 13.69 5.60 -7.33
CA VAL A 204 13.29 4.24 -7.76
C VAL A 204 14.25 3.69 -8.82
N GLU A 205 14.64 4.49 -9.81
CA GLU A 205 15.60 4.10 -10.86
C GLU A 205 16.98 3.69 -10.32
N HIS A 206 17.40 4.32 -9.23
CA HIS A 206 18.70 4.03 -8.60
C HIS A 206 18.63 2.93 -7.55
N MET A 207 17.42 2.39 -7.26
CA MET A 207 17.26 1.27 -6.35
C MET A 207 17.91 0.02 -6.92
N GLN A 208 18.71 -0.67 -6.08
CA GLN A 208 19.28 -1.96 -6.43
C GLN A 208 18.70 -3.05 -5.50
N GLN A 209 19.24 -3.16 -4.30
CA GLN A 209 18.82 -4.12 -3.30
C GLN A 209 18.81 -3.47 -1.91
N GLY A 210 18.09 -4.11 -0.98
CA GLY A 210 18.01 -3.66 0.41
C GLY A 210 17.06 -2.48 0.61
N THR A 211 17.31 -1.71 1.67
CA THR A 211 16.46 -0.57 2.06
C THR A 211 17.19 0.75 1.86
N GLN A 212 16.52 1.69 1.21
CA GLN A 212 16.98 3.07 1.10
C GLN A 212 15.96 4.02 1.72
N TYR A 213 16.45 5.13 2.27
CA TYR A 213 15.64 6.18 2.87
C TYR A 213 15.72 7.45 2.06
N TYR A 214 14.55 8.01 1.74
CA TYR A 214 14.43 9.25 0.99
C TYR A 214 13.59 10.27 1.75
N VAL A 215 14.16 11.44 1.96
CA VAL A 215 13.48 12.59 2.52
C VAL A 215 13.34 13.64 1.42
N PRO A 216 12.13 13.87 0.90
CA PRO A 216 11.88 14.90 -0.10
C PRO A 216 12.30 16.28 0.38
N ARG A 217 12.87 17.09 -0.51
CA ARG A 217 13.34 18.44 -0.17
C ARG A 217 12.16 19.32 0.21
N GLN A 218 12.23 19.93 1.38
CA GLN A 218 11.32 21.01 1.74
C GLN A 218 11.58 22.22 0.81
N ARG A 219 10.54 22.70 0.19
CA ARG A 219 10.60 23.91 -0.65
C ARG A 219 9.63 24.95 -0.12
#